data_c1ffb64ddb8c2eace75f656b9caf9dae
#
_entry.id   c1ffb64ddb8c2eace75f656b9caf9dae
#
_cell.length_a   1.000
_cell.length_b   1.000
_cell.length_c   1.000
_cell.angle_alpha   90.00
_cell.angle_beta   90.00
_cell.angle_gamma   90.00
#
_symmetry.space_group_name_H-M   'P 1'
#
loop_
_entity.id
_entity.type
_entity.pdbx_description
1 polymer ?
#
loop_
_entity_poly.entity_id
_entity_poly.type
_entity_poly.pdbx_seq_one_letter_code
_entity_poly.pdbx_strand_id
1 'polypeptide(L)'
;MNIKRNIIFTLESRKKNGVLITENVPIRMRVNFASKRIEFTTGYRIDSAKWDADKQRVKNGCSNKLKQSASEINASLLEYYTEIQSIFKRFEVEDVMPTPEQIKKAFNALHKPVSEEPKPKKEALPCDFFQVFDDFVEDCGRQNDWTNSTYEKFAAVKNHLTNFREGLTFEFFDERGLNDYVGYLRDVKEMRNTTIGKQLSFLKWFLRWAFKKGVHQNNAYDSYKPKLKSTQKKIIFLTWDELNRLREFKIPSNKQALERVRDVFLFQCFTGLRYSDVFNLRRSDIKGDHIEVTTVKTSDSLIIELNNHSKAILDKYKDVVFENDKVLPVITNQKMNDYLKELAEMAGIDEPVRQTYYKGNERIDDVTPKYALLGTHAGRRTFICNALALGIPPQVVMKWTGHSDYKAMKPYIDIADDIKANAMSKFNQI
;
A
#
# COMPACT_ATOMS: atom_id res chain seq x y z
N MET A 1 -35.58 -35.51 30.51
CA MET A 1 -36.56 -34.90 29.58
C MET A 1 -36.08 -35.05 28.14
N ASN A 2 -36.96 -35.27 27.15
CA ASN A 2 -36.55 -35.31 25.73
C ASN A 2 -37.09 -34.06 25.03
N ILE A 3 -36.18 -33.21 24.53
CA ILE A 3 -36.55 -31.95 23.91
C ILE A 3 -36.60 -32.13 22.38
N LYS A 4 -37.84 -32.22 21.82
CA LYS A 4 -38.03 -32.26 20.37
C LYS A 4 -37.49 -30.99 19.74
N ARG A 5 -36.59 -31.13 18.75
CA ARG A 5 -35.95 -30.03 18.03
C ARG A 5 -35.79 -30.34 16.56
N ASN A 6 -35.83 -29.30 15.75
CA ASN A 6 -35.56 -29.38 14.32
C ASN A 6 -34.48 -28.35 13.97
N ILE A 7 -33.35 -28.81 13.43
CA ILE A 7 -32.20 -28.01 13.04
C ILE A 7 -32.11 -28.06 11.52
N ILE A 8 -32.22 -26.91 10.87
CA ILE A 8 -32.20 -26.80 9.42
C ILE A 8 -31.22 -25.70 8.96
N PHE A 9 -30.62 -25.92 7.80
CA PHE A 9 -29.80 -24.92 7.12
C PHE A 9 -30.55 -24.36 5.90
N THR A 10 -30.58 -23.05 5.78
CA THR A 10 -31.29 -22.36 4.72
C THR A 10 -30.48 -21.17 4.20
N LEU A 11 -30.71 -20.80 2.94
CA LEU A 11 -30.21 -19.53 2.42
C LEU A 11 -31.08 -18.39 2.93
N GLU A 12 -30.43 -17.27 3.25
CA GLU A 12 -31.14 -16.04 3.66
C GLU A 12 -31.81 -15.39 2.45
N SER A 13 -33.14 -15.21 2.53
CA SER A 13 -33.90 -14.51 1.47
C SER A 13 -33.77 -13.00 1.64
N ARG A 14 -33.04 -12.33 0.74
CA ARG A 14 -32.90 -10.86 0.68
C ARG A 14 -33.30 -10.35 -0.70
N LYS A 15 -33.96 -9.18 -0.74
CA LYS A 15 -34.28 -8.48 -1.98
C LYS A 15 -33.50 -7.17 -2.06
N LYS A 16 -33.02 -6.84 -3.24
CA LYS A 16 -32.44 -5.53 -3.58
C LYS A 16 -33.24 -4.95 -4.74
N ASN A 17 -33.85 -3.77 -4.57
CA ASN A 17 -34.74 -3.14 -5.55
C ASN A 17 -35.85 -4.09 -6.02
N GLY A 18 -36.46 -4.86 -5.11
CA GLY A 18 -37.55 -5.79 -5.44
C GLY A 18 -37.09 -7.15 -6.00
N VAL A 19 -35.85 -7.30 -6.43
CA VAL A 19 -35.29 -8.54 -7.02
C VAL A 19 -34.59 -9.37 -5.94
N LEU A 20 -34.84 -10.70 -5.96
CA LEU A 20 -34.19 -11.62 -5.03
C LEU A 20 -32.68 -11.71 -5.31
N ILE A 21 -31.88 -11.61 -4.26
CA ILE A 21 -30.42 -11.79 -4.36
C ILE A 21 -30.13 -13.30 -4.41
N THR A 22 -29.52 -13.74 -5.51
CA THR A 22 -29.18 -15.16 -5.74
C THR A 22 -27.68 -15.44 -5.65
N GLU A 23 -26.83 -14.41 -5.66
CA GLU A 23 -25.39 -14.53 -5.56
C GLU A 23 -24.87 -14.23 -4.16
N ASN A 24 -23.89 -14.98 -3.72
CA ASN A 24 -23.17 -14.80 -2.44
C ASN A 24 -24.13 -14.64 -1.25
N VAL A 25 -25.14 -15.51 -1.18
CA VAL A 25 -26.20 -15.50 -0.17
C VAL A 25 -25.71 -16.14 1.12
N PRO A 26 -25.97 -15.55 2.30
CA PRO A 26 -25.59 -16.16 3.59
C PRO A 26 -26.32 -17.49 3.85
N ILE A 27 -25.61 -18.46 4.38
CA ILE A 27 -26.19 -19.70 4.93
C ILE A 27 -26.55 -19.44 6.40
N ARG A 28 -27.80 -19.71 6.77
CA ARG A 28 -28.34 -19.59 8.14
C ARG A 28 -28.65 -20.94 8.72
N MET A 29 -28.29 -21.17 9.98
CA MET A 29 -28.79 -22.32 10.76
C MET A 29 -30.00 -21.88 11.59
N ARG A 30 -31.12 -22.60 11.46
CA ARG A 30 -32.35 -22.38 12.21
C ARG A 30 -32.61 -23.55 13.11
N VAL A 31 -32.91 -23.26 14.37
CA VAL A 31 -33.21 -24.25 15.39
C VAL A 31 -34.61 -23.96 15.93
N ASN A 32 -35.54 -24.89 15.71
CA ASN A 32 -36.91 -24.82 16.22
C ASN A 32 -37.08 -25.84 17.37
N PHE A 33 -37.55 -25.41 18.52
CA PHE A 33 -37.86 -26.25 19.68
C PHE A 33 -38.89 -25.57 20.58
N ALA A 34 -39.78 -26.34 21.23
CA ALA A 34 -40.78 -25.83 22.17
C ALA A 34 -41.51 -24.58 21.65
N SER A 35 -41.95 -24.59 20.37
CA SER A 35 -42.62 -23.47 19.69
C SER A 35 -41.78 -22.17 19.59
N LYS A 36 -40.48 -22.25 19.87
CA LYS A 36 -39.51 -21.14 19.75
C LYS A 36 -38.58 -21.38 18.56
N ARG A 37 -38.10 -20.27 17.97
CA ARG A 37 -37.15 -20.31 16.86
C ARG A 37 -35.93 -19.50 17.18
N ILE A 38 -34.76 -20.04 16.88
CA ILE A 38 -33.47 -19.39 17.00
C ILE A 38 -32.78 -19.44 15.64
N GLU A 39 -32.11 -18.35 15.25
CA GLU A 39 -31.28 -18.28 14.04
C GLU A 39 -29.84 -17.98 14.41
N PHE A 40 -28.93 -18.69 13.75
CA PHE A 40 -27.48 -18.51 13.86
C PHE A 40 -26.89 -18.19 12.50
N THR A 41 -25.84 -17.36 12.50
CA THR A 41 -25.02 -17.09 11.32
C THR A 41 -23.93 -18.15 11.24
N THR A 42 -23.83 -18.84 10.10
CA THR A 42 -22.76 -19.83 9.89
C THR A 42 -21.43 -19.24 9.47
N GLY A 43 -21.40 -17.95 9.07
CA GLY A 43 -20.23 -17.30 8.47
C GLY A 43 -20.06 -17.60 6.98
N TYR A 44 -20.66 -18.67 6.46
CA TYR A 44 -20.54 -19.09 5.07
C TYR A 44 -21.58 -18.44 4.16
N ARG A 45 -21.20 -18.24 2.91
CA ARG A 45 -22.05 -17.69 1.87
C ARG A 45 -21.85 -18.49 0.59
N ILE A 46 -22.95 -18.66 -0.20
CA ILE A 46 -22.92 -19.42 -1.44
C ILE A 46 -23.91 -18.82 -2.46
N ASP A 47 -23.74 -19.08 -3.74
CA ASP A 47 -24.71 -18.74 -4.77
C ASP A 47 -25.89 -19.74 -4.72
N SER A 48 -27.14 -19.26 -4.88
CA SER A 48 -28.35 -20.11 -4.76
C SER A 48 -28.31 -21.31 -5.71
N ALA A 49 -27.74 -21.16 -6.89
CA ALA A 49 -27.60 -22.25 -7.88
C ALA A 49 -26.70 -23.42 -7.38
N LYS A 50 -25.78 -23.13 -6.48
CA LYS A 50 -24.83 -24.09 -5.87
C LYS A 50 -25.34 -24.70 -4.56
N TRP A 51 -26.54 -24.33 -4.12
CA TRP A 51 -27.18 -24.85 -2.91
C TRP A 51 -28.15 -25.97 -3.25
N ASP A 52 -28.13 -27.05 -2.49
CA ASP A 52 -29.11 -28.13 -2.52
C ASP A 52 -30.07 -27.91 -1.33
N ALA A 53 -31.29 -27.49 -1.62
CA ALA A 53 -32.28 -27.14 -0.60
C ALA A 53 -32.82 -28.38 0.11
N ASP A 54 -32.94 -29.51 -0.56
CA ASP A 54 -33.46 -30.76 -0.01
C ASP A 54 -32.45 -31.39 0.95
N LYS A 55 -31.16 -31.39 0.55
CA LYS A 55 -30.06 -31.89 1.39
C LYS A 55 -29.56 -30.88 2.39
N GLN A 56 -29.95 -29.61 2.23
CA GLN A 56 -29.47 -28.47 3.05
C GLN A 56 -27.94 -28.39 3.08
N ARG A 57 -27.30 -28.50 1.92
CA ARG A 57 -25.86 -28.58 1.74
C ARG A 57 -25.43 -27.87 0.45
N VAL A 58 -24.16 -27.51 0.39
CA VAL A 58 -23.53 -27.04 -0.85
C VAL A 58 -23.33 -28.23 -1.78
N LYS A 59 -23.68 -28.10 -3.05
CA LYS A 59 -23.53 -29.13 -4.08
C LYS A 59 -22.05 -29.50 -4.26
N ASN A 60 -21.76 -30.78 -4.40
CA ASN A 60 -20.41 -31.29 -4.57
C ASN A 60 -19.70 -30.64 -5.79
N GLY A 61 -18.42 -30.44 -5.68
CA GLY A 61 -17.59 -29.82 -6.72
C GLY A 61 -17.73 -28.29 -6.84
N CYS A 62 -18.58 -27.65 -6.03
CA CYS A 62 -18.74 -26.21 -5.98
C CYS A 62 -17.81 -25.53 -4.95
N SER A 63 -17.57 -24.25 -5.16
CA SER A 63 -16.88 -23.38 -4.19
C SER A 63 -17.57 -22.03 -4.09
N ASN A 64 -17.38 -21.34 -2.97
CA ASN A 64 -17.87 -19.98 -2.76
C ASN A 64 -16.91 -18.90 -3.34
N LYS A 65 -17.26 -17.60 -3.20
CA LYS A 65 -16.41 -16.49 -3.68
C LYS A 65 -15.05 -16.39 -2.96
N LEU A 66 -14.91 -16.99 -1.77
CA LEU A 66 -13.65 -17.07 -1.00
C LEU A 66 -12.83 -18.32 -1.35
N LYS A 67 -13.21 -19.08 -2.40
CA LYS A 67 -12.58 -20.33 -2.84
C LYS A 67 -12.66 -21.48 -1.82
N GLN A 68 -13.54 -21.41 -0.81
CA GLN A 68 -13.79 -22.50 0.11
C GLN A 68 -14.61 -23.58 -0.60
N SER A 69 -14.19 -24.84 -0.49
CA SER A 69 -14.82 -25.96 -1.16
C SER A 69 -16.15 -26.38 -0.54
N ALA A 70 -17.01 -27.03 -1.31
CA ALA A 70 -18.25 -27.62 -0.79
C ALA A 70 -17.98 -28.60 0.36
N SER A 71 -16.90 -29.37 0.30
CA SER A 71 -16.51 -30.32 1.33
C SER A 71 -16.21 -29.61 2.66
N GLU A 72 -15.42 -28.52 2.60
CA GLU A 72 -15.07 -27.72 3.77
C GLU A 72 -16.32 -27.07 4.40
N ILE A 73 -17.14 -26.41 3.58
CA ILE A 73 -18.38 -25.76 4.05
C ILE A 73 -19.32 -26.78 4.67
N ASN A 74 -19.55 -27.92 4.00
CA ASN A 74 -20.47 -28.95 4.47
C ASN A 74 -19.97 -29.65 5.75
N ALA A 75 -18.66 -29.81 5.93
CA ALA A 75 -18.06 -30.31 7.16
C ALA A 75 -18.36 -29.37 8.33
N SER A 76 -18.16 -28.06 8.15
CA SER A 76 -18.48 -27.06 9.19
C SER A 76 -19.98 -26.97 9.49
N LEU A 77 -20.85 -27.13 8.50
CA LEU A 77 -22.31 -27.19 8.77
C LEU A 77 -22.69 -28.44 9.59
N LEU A 78 -22.01 -29.55 9.35
CA LEU A 78 -22.22 -30.77 10.16
C LEU A 78 -21.71 -30.61 11.59
N GLU A 79 -20.59 -29.97 11.78
CA GLU A 79 -20.03 -29.59 13.08
C GLU A 79 -21.01 -28.75 13.88
N TYR A 80 -21.55 -27.67 13.31
CA TYR A 80 -22.57 -26.82 13.94
C TYR A 80 -23.83 -27.58 14.30
N TYR A 81 -24.26 -28.50 13.45
CA TYR A 81 -25.40 -29.39 13.75
C TYR A 81 -25.11 -30.24 14.99
N THR A 82 -23.94 -30.87 15.07
CA THR A 82 -23.53 -31.74 16.15
C THR A 82 -23.41 -31.00 17.47
N GLU A 83 -22.86 -29.80 17.44
CA GLU A 83 -22.69 -28.94 18.61
C GLU A 83 -24.03 -28.49 19.20
N ILE A 84 -25.00 -28.07 18.37
CA ILE A 84 -26.35 -27.76 18.84
C ILE A 84 -27.00 -28.98 19.45
N GLN A 85 -26.85 -30.17 18.84
CA GLN A 85 -27.32 -31.41 19.39
C GLN A 85 -26.74 -31.70 20.80
N SER A 86 -25.43 -31.49 20.96
CA SER A 86 -24.72 -31.66 22.22
C SER A 86 -25.19 -30.69 23.30
N ILE A 87 -25.45 -29.44 22.93
CA ILE A 87 -25.99 -28.42 23.84
C ILE A 87 -27.36 -28.86 24.38
N PHE A 88 -28.27 -29.29 23.50
CA PHE A 88 -29.58 -29.77 23.93
C PHE A 88 -29.48 -31.02 24.81
N LYS A 89 -28.59 -31.96 24.44
CA LYS A 89 -28.38 -33.18 25.23
C LYS A 89 -27.93 -32.85 26.66
N ARG A 90 -27.12 -31.85 26.87
CA ARG A 90 -26.72 -31.41 28.21
C ARG A 90 -27.93 -30.92 29.02
N PHE A 91 -28.80 -30.09 28.46
CA PHE A 91 -30.03 -29.64 29.13
C PHE A 91 -31.02 -30.77 29.37
N GLU A 92 -31.05 -31.77 28.46
CA GLU A 92 -31.87 -32.99 28.66
C GLU A 92 -31.38 -33.82 29.85
N VAL A 93 -30.06 -33.92 30.06
CA VAL A 93 -29.46 -34.60 31.22
C VAL A 93 -29.72 -33.84 32.52
N GLU A 94 -29.63 -32.51 32.48
CA GLU A 94 -29.93 -31.64 33.62
C GLU A 94 -31.44 -31.53 33.93
N ASP A 95 -32.31 -32.13 33.09
CA ASP A 95 -33.76 -32.06 33.12
C ASP A 95 -34.35 -30.65 33.13
N VAL A 96 -33.69 -29.73 32.40
CA VAL A 96 -34.04 -28.30 32.32
C VAL A 96 -34.46 -27.95 30.90
N MET A 97 -35.59 -27.23 30.76
CA MET A 97 -36.00 -26.68 29.47
C MET A 97 -35.18 -25.36 29.16
N PRO A 98 -34.31 -25.35 28.16
CA PRO A 98 -33.48 -24.16 27.89
C PRO A 98 -34.30 -23.01 27.31
N THR A 99 -33.85 -21.78 27.59
CA THR A 99 -34.30 -20.58 26.89
C THR A 99 -33.51 -20.37 25.60
N PRO A 100 -34.05 -19.62 24.61
CA PRO A 100 -33.31 -19.25 23.40
C PRO A 100 -31.98 -18.58 23.69
N GLU A 101 -31.91 -17.75 24.73
CA GLU A 101 -30.73 -17.02 25.15
C GLU A 101 -29.65 -17.96 25.70
N GLN A 102 -30.07 -18.98 26.48
CA GLN A 102 -29.14 -20.00 27.02
C GLN A 102 -28.51 -20.82 25.91
N ILE A 103 -29.31 -21.25 24.90
CA ILE A 103 -28.76 -21.97 23.73
C ILE A 103 -27.82 -21.07 22.90
N LYS A 104 -28.21 -19.81 22.63
CA LYS A 104 -27.33 -18.87 21.94
C LYS A 104 -26.03 -18.63 22.71
N LYS A 105 -26.09 -18.45 24.01
CA LYS A 105 -24.92 -18.25 24.86
C LYS A 105 -24.01 -19.48 24.86
N ALA A 106 -24.58 -20.69 24.96
CA ALA A 106 -23.82 -21.94 24.93
C ALA A 106 -23.14 -22.16 23.55
N PHE A 107 -23.88 -21.96 22.46
CA PHE A 107 -23.33 -22.08 21.10
C PHE A 107 -22.23 -21.04 20.79
N ASN A 108 -22.48 -19.77 21.13
CA ASN A 108 -21.50 -18.72 20.96
C ASN A 108 -20.26 -18.90 21.84
N ALA A 109 -20.37 -19.60 22.98
CA ALA A 109 -19.21 -19.90 23.81
C ALA A 109 -18.28 -20.94 23.15
N LEU A 110 -18.82 -21.87 22.34
CA LEU A 110 -18.01 -22.82 21.54
C LEU A 110 -17.31 -22.14 20.36
N HIS A 111 -17.93 -21.11 19.78
CA HIS A 111 -17.42 -20.39 18.60
C HIS A 111 -16.83 -19.02 18.92
N LYS A 112 -16.80 -18.60 20.19
CA LYS A 112 -15.84 -17.55 20.53
C LYS A 112 -14.47 -18.11 20.22
N PRO A 113 -13.61 -17.39 19.46
CA PRO A 113 -12.20 -17.71 19.50
C PRO A 113 -11.89 -17.81 20.99
N VAL A 114 -11.25 -18.92 21.40
CA VAL A 114 -10.87 -19.15 22.78
C VAL A 114 -10.27 -17.84 23.27
N SER A 115 -11.08 -17.00 23.91
CA SER A 115 -10.52 -16.08 24.85
C SER A 115 -9.93 -17.04 25.86
N GLU A 116 -8.64 -17.22 25.82
CA GLU A 116 -7.93 -17.82 26.93
C GLU A 116 -8.67 -17.34 28.18
N GLU A 117 -9.11 -18.25 29.02
CA GLU A 117 -9.55 -17.92 30.39
C GLU A 117 -8.54 -16.86 30.86
N PRO A 118 -8.98 -15.78 31.53
CA PRO A 118 -8.02 -14.80 32.01
C PRO A 118 -7.04 -15.62 32.83
N LYS A 119 -5.91 -15.99 32.25
CA LYS A 119 -4.74 -16.42 32.99
C LYS A 119 -4.65 -15.43 34.13
N PRO A 120 -4.52 -15.86 35.41
CA PRO A 120 -4.45 -14.92 36.51
C PRO A 120 -3.54 -13.81 36.04
N LYS A 121 -4.04 -12.57 36.08
CA LYS A 121 -3.31 -11.38 35.67
C LYS A 121 -1.93 -11.56 36.28
N LYS A 122 -0.94 -12.08 35.51
CA LYS A 122 0.42 -11.69 35.77
C LYS A 122 0.31 -10.17 35.69
N GLU A 123 0.51 -9.51 36.83
CA GLU A 123 0.74 -8.09 36.84
C GLU A 123 1.71 -7.87 35.69
N ALA A 124 1.20 -7.29 34.62
CA ALA A 124 2.01 -6.96 33.47
C ALA A 124 3.10 -6.09 34.08
N LEU A 125 4.31 -6.60 34.14
CA LEU A 125 5.48 -5.77 34.34
C LEU A 125 5.23 -4.55 33.44
N PRO A 126 5.37 -3.32 33.94
CA PRO A 126 5.12 -2.13 33.15
C PRO A 126 5.90 -2.27 31.87
N CYS A 127 5.19 -2.63 30.78
CA CYS A 127 5.80 -2.91 29.49
C CYS A 127 6.19 -1.55 28.97
N ASP A 128 7.48 -1.25 28.99
CA ASP A 128 7.97 0.03 28.46
C ASP A 128 7.58 0.09 26.98
N PHE A 129 6.70 1.03 26.67
CA PHE A 129 6.20 1.26 25.32
C PHE A 129 7.33 1.38 24.30
N PHE A 130 8.40 2.06 24.64
CA PHE A 130 9.54 2.27 23.74
C PHE A 130 10.44 1.03 23.62
N GLN A 131 10.54 0.20 24.67
CA GLN A 131 11.21 -1.09 24.57
C GLN A 131 10.46 -2.01 23.60
N VAL A 132 9.12 -2.07 23.71
CA VAL A 132 8.30 -2.85 22.77
C VAL A 132 8.40 -2.30 21.35
N PHE A 133 8.57 -0.99 21.20
CA PHE A 133 8.80 -0.38 19.87
C PHE A 133 10.13 -0.84 19.27
N ASP A 134 11.20 -0.94 20.07
CA ASP A 134 12.49 -1.44 19.62
C ASP A 134 12.40 -2.92 19.24
N ASP A 135 11.73 -3.73 20.05
CA ASP A 135 11.48 -5.16 19.76
C ASP A 135 10.70 -5.32 18.44
N PHE A 136 9.70 -4.47 18.19
CA PHE A 136 8.96 -4.43 16.93
C PHE A 136 9.87 -4.11 15.75
N VAL A 137 10.73 -3.11 15.88
CA VAL A 137 11.66 -2.70 14.81
C VAL A 137 12.64 -3.83 14.50
N GLU A 138 13.14 -4.51 15.53
CA GLU A 138 14.04 -5.64 15.37
C GLU A 138 13.34 -6.85 14.72
N ASP A 139 12.20 -7.29 15.26
CA ASP A 139 11.43 -8.43 14.76
C ASP A 139 10.98 -8.22 13.31
N CYS A 140 10.32 -7.09 13.06
CA CYS A 140 9.81 -6.79 11.72
C CYS A 140 10.93 -6.49 10.74
N GLY A 141 12.02 -5.88 11.20
CA GLY A 141 13.20 -5.61 10.39
C GLY A 141 13.85 -6.89 9.88
N ARG A 142 14.02 -7.89 10.76
CA ARG A 142 14.54 -9.21 10.40
C ARG A 142 13.57 -9.99 9.52
N GLN A 143 12.27 -9.99 9.88
CA GLN A 143 11.25 -10.75 9.14
C GLN A 143 11.04 -10.26 7.71
N ASN A 144 11.22 -8.96 7.45
CA ASN A 144 10.94 -8.34 6.16
C ASN A 144 12.21 -7.80 5.46
N ASP A 145 13.40 -8.16 5.93
CA ASP A 145 14.69 -7.73 5.37
C ASP A 145 14.74 -6.21 5.10
N TRP A 146 14.46 -5.41 6.14
CA TRP A 146 14.38 -3.97 5.96
C TRP A 146 15.69 -3.34 5.55
N THR A 147 15.61 -2.42 4.60
CA THR A 147 16.73 -1.56 4.24
C THR A 147 17.00 -0.52 5.34
N ASN A 148 18.22 0.02 5.41
CA ASN A 148 18.59 1.12 6.32
C ASN A 148 17.59 2.28 6.26
N SER A 149 17.13 2.67 5.06
CA SER A 149 16.12 3.71 4.87
C SER A 149 14.77 3.39 5.53
N THR A 150 14.43 2.11 5.75
CA THR A 150 13.21 1.73 6.48
C THR A 150 13.44 1.85 7.99
N TYR A 151 14.59 1.44 8.50
CA TYR A 151 14.98 1.66 9.90
C TYR A 151 14.98 3.14 10.26
N GLU A 152 15.55 4.01 9.42
CA GLU A 152 15.53 5.47 9.61
C GLU A 152 14.12 6.05 9.73
N LYS A 153 13.16 5.54 8.94
CA LYS A 153 11.75 5.97 9.04
C LYS A 153 11.14 5.63 10.40
N PHE A 154 11.41 4.42 10.91
CA PHE A 154 10.91 4.03 12.23
C PHE A 154 11.66 4.76 13.35
N ALA A 155 12.95 5.03 13.21
CA ALA A 155 13.68 5.89 14.13
C ALA A 155 13.08 7.31 14.20
N ALA A 156 12.68 7.87 13.05
CA ALA A 156 11.97 9.16 13.01
C ALA A 156 10.60 9.08 13.70
N VAL A 157 9.84 7.99 13.52
CA VAL A 157 8.56 7.78 14.24
C VAL A 157 8.80 7.71 15.74
N LYS A 158 9.78 6.92 16.20
CA LYS A 158 10.16 6.82 17.61
C LYS A 158 10.50 8.18 18.19
N ASN A 159 11.32 8.97 17.48
CA ASN A 159 11.71 10.31 17.89
C ASN A 159 10.48 11.26 18.01
N HIS A 160 9.53 11.19 17.09
CA HIS A 160 8.29 11.98 17.20
C HIS A 160 7.45 11.56 18.40
N LEU A 161 7.33 10.27 18.71
CA LEU A 161 6.61 9.75 19.86
C LEU A 161 7.28 10.16 21.18
N THR A 162 8.61 10.05 21.27
CA THR A 162 9.39 10.46 22.45
C THR A 162 9.24 11.96 22.73
N ASN A 163 9.30 12.80 21.68
CA ASN A 163 9.14 14.26 21.82
C ASN A 163 7.68 14.68 22.02
N PHE A 164 6.73 13.82 21.74
CA PHE A 164 5.31 14.11 21.91
C PHE A 164 4.91 14.05 23.38
N ARG A 165 5.28 12.99 24.08
CA ARG A 165 4.89 12.75 25.46
C ARG A 165 5.79 11.75 26.13
N GLU A 166 6.22 12.07 27.36
CA GLU A 166 6.85 11.12 28.27
C GLU A 166 5.83 10.11 28.81
N GLY A 167 6.29 8.88 29.11
CA GLY A 167 5.45 7.85 29.73
C GLY A 167 4.27 7.39 28.86
N LEU A 168 4.47 7.31 27.54
CA LEU A 168 3.45 6.76 26.63
C LEU A 168 3.14 5.30 26.99
N THR A 169 1.85 4.97 26.99
CA THR A 169 1.33 3.61 27.13
C THR A 169 0.45 3.24 25.93
N PHE A 170 0.15 1.96 25.77
CA PHE A 170 -0.73 1.50 24.69
C PHE A 170 -2.17 1.96 24.88
N GLU A 171 -2.62 2.13 26.13
CA GLU A 171 -3.96 2.60 26.48
C GLU A 171 -4.16 4.07 26.09
N PHE A 172 -3.07 4.86 26.07
CA PHE A 172 -3.12 6.26 25.64
C PHE A 172 -3.63 6.39 24.19
N PHE A 173 -3.34 5.43 23.31
CA PHE A 173 -3.71 5.48 21.90
C PHE A 173 -5.17 5.04 21.64
N ASP A 174 -6.09 5.50 22.47
CA ASP A 174 -7.52 5.54 22.17
C ASP A 174 -7.81 6.59 21.08
N GLU A 175 -9.08 6.85 20.75
CA GLU A 175 -9.45 7.83 19.73
C GLU A 175 -8.98 9.24 20.10
N ARG A 176 -9.04 9.60 21.40
CA ARG A 176 -8.60 10.89 21.89
C ARG A 176 -7.08 11.03 21.82
N GLY A 177 -6.34 10.06 22.31
CA GLY A 177 -4.87 10.08 22.27
C GLY A 177 -4.32 10.08 20.85
N LEU A 178 -4.98 9.39 19.92
CA LEU A 178 -4.63 9.45 18.49
C LEU A 178 -4.90 10.84 17.90
N ASN A 179 -6.00 11.50 18.30
CA ASN A 179 -6.28 12.89 17.91
C ASN A 179 -5.24 13.86 18.46
N ASP A 180 -4.83 13.68 19.73
CA ASP A 180 -3.81 14.52 20.37
C ASP A 180 -2.46 14.36 19.65
N TYR A 181 -2.09 13.14 19.27
CA TYR A 181 -0.86 12.91 18.49
C TYR A 181 -0.93 13.53 17.09
N VAL A 182 -2.07 13.45 16.41
CA VAL A 182 -2.29 14.12 15.12
C VAL A 182 -2.19 15.64 15.29
N GLY A 183 -2.78 16.19 16.35
CA GLY A 183 -2.66 17.60 16.73
C GLY A 183 -1.19 18.02 16.91
N TYR A 184 -0.42 17.25 17.66
CA TYR A 184 1.01 17.49 17.84
C TYR A 184 1.79 17.51 16.53
N LEU A 185 1.57 16.51 15.66
CA LEU A 185 2.25 16.45 14.35
C LEU A 185 1.87 17.64 13.46
N ARG A 186 0.63 18.13 13.57
CA ARG A 186 0.14 19.25 12.77
C ARG A 186 0.62 20.59 13.34
N ASP A 187 0.42 20.82 14.64
CA ASP A 187 0.49 22.14 15.25
C ASP A 187 1.89 22.45 15.80
N VAL A 188 2.61 21.41 16.31
CA VAL A 188 3.96 21.56 16.87
C VAL A 188 5.04 21.22 15.84
N LYS A 189 4.83 20.13 15.05
CA LYS A 189 5.77 19.73 13.99
C LYS A 189 5.45 20.33 12.62
N GLU A 190 4.38 21.08 12.49
CA GLU A 190 3.92 21.77 11.28
C GLU A 190 3.88 20.89 10.02
N MET A 191 3.56 19.60 10.19
CA MET A 191 3.59 18.63 9.11
C MET A 191 2.42 18.83 8.14
N ARG A 192 2.68 18.57 6.86
CA ARG A 192 1.63 18.45 5.85
C ARG A 192 0.76 17.23 6.14
N ASN A 193 -0.54 17.30 5.84
CA ASN A 193 -1.48 16.20 6.08
C ASN A 193 -1.04 14.85 5.50
N THR A 194 -0.42 14.87 4.32
CA THR A 194 0.11 13.65 3.68
C THR A 194 1.28 13.03 4.47
N THR A 195 2.06 13.85 5.18
CA THR A 195 3.14 13.38 6.06
C THR A 195 2.56 12.80 7.34
N ILE A 196 1.58 13.49 7.96
CA ILE A 196 0.84 13.00 9.14
C ILE A 196 0.21 11.63 8.84
N GLY A 197 -0.43 11.46 7.68
CA GLY A 197 -1.00 10.18 7.27
C GLY A 197 0.02 9.04 7.19
N LYS A 198 1.25 9.33 6.76
CA LYS A 198 2.36 8.35 6.75
C LYS A 198 2.82 8.01 8.17
N GLN A 199 3.01 9.01 9.04
CA GLN A 199 3.40 8.80 10.44
C GLN A 199 2.36 7.92 11.16
N LEU A 200 1.07 8.21 10.98
CA LEU A 200 -0.01 7.38 11.52
C LEU A 200 0.00 5.96 10.98
N SER A 201 0.32 5.76 9.71
CA SER A 201 0.40 4.42 9.12
C SER A 201 1.50 3.58 9.77
N PHE A 202 2.66 4.17 10.06
CA PHE A 202 3.76 3.52 10.77
C PHE A 202 3.40 3.22 12.22
N LEU A 203 2.83 4.21 12.95
CA LEU A 203 2.35 4.00 14.32
C LEU A 203 1.30 2.87 14.38
N LYS A 204 0.33 2.87 13.49
CA LYS A 204 -0.70 1.81 13.42
C LYS A 204 -0.11 0.44 13.11
N TRP A 205 0.94 0.37 12.31
CA TRP A 205 1.62 -0.90 12.06
C TRP A 205 2.24 -1.44 13.34
N PHE A 206 2.95 -0.60 14.09
CA PHE A 206 3.50 -0.95 15.39
C PHE A 206 2.41 -1.40 16.38
N LEU A 207 1.36 -0.59 16.57
CA LEU A 207 0.25 -0.92 17.49
C LEU A 207 -0.43 -2.25 17.11
N ARG A 208 -0.63 -2.51 15.82
CA ARG A 208 -1.20 -3.76 15.32
C ARG A 208 -0.29 -4.96 15.58
N TRP A 209 1.02 -4.80 15.43
CA TRP A 209 1.98 -5.84 15.74
C TRP A 209 1.97 -6.17 17.25
N ALA A 210 2.03 -5.17 18.11
CA ALA A 210 1.98 -5.32 19.56
C ALA A 210 0.66 -5.96 20.03
N PHE A 211 -0.47 -5.58 19.42
CA PHE A 211 -1.77 -6.21 19.68
C PHE A 211 -1.76 -7.71 19.32
N LYS A 212 -1.23 -8.07 18.14
CA LYS A 212 -1.10 -9.47 17.72
C LYS A 212 -0.18 -10.30 18.61
N LYS A 213 0.84 -9.67 19.20
CA LYS A 213 1.74 -10.30 20.20
C LYS A 213 1.10 -10.41 21.59
N GLY A 214 -0.10 -9.86 21.80
CA GLY A 214 -0.79 -9.88 23.09
C GLY A 214 -0.26 -8.88 24.12
N VAL A 215 0.56 -7.92 23.70
CA VAL A 215 1.17 -6.88 24.59
C VAL A 215 0.10 -5.95 25.15
N HIS A 216 -0.95 -5.66 24.39
CA HIS A 216 -2.07 -4.82 24.79
C HIS A 216 -3.39 -5.29 24.17
N GLN A 217 -4.51 -4.72 24.66
CA GLN A 217 -5.86 -5.05 24.19
C GLN A 217 -6.56 -3.87 23.49
N ASN A 218 -5.91 -2.71 23.40
CA ASN A 218 -6.45 -1.53 22.75
C ASN A 218 -6.43 -1.68 21.23
N ASN A 219 -7.59 -1.62 20.56
CA ASN A 219 -7.74 -1.72 19.11
C ASN A 219 -8.33 -0.46 18.46
N ALA A 220 -8.46 0.64 19.20
CA ALA A 220 -9.03 1.91 18.71
C ALA A 220 -8.33 2.44 17.44
N TYR A 221 -7.01 2.21 17.34
CA TYR A 221 -6.21 2.62 16.19
C TYR A 221 -6.70 2.04 14.86
N ASP A 222 -7.37 0.89 14.86
CA ASP A 222 -7.77 0.20 13.61
C ASP A 222 -8.94 0.93 12.92
N SER A 223 -9.93 1.36 13.72
CA SER A 223 -11.09 2.13 13.26
C SER A 223 -10.78 3.62 13.06
N TYR A 224 -9.74 4.15 13.71
CA TYR A 224 -9.39 5.56 13.65
C TYR A 224 -8.99 6.00 12.24
N LYS A 225 -9.75 6.90 11.63
CA LYS A 225 -9.53 7.45 10.27
C LYS A 225 -9.73 8.96 10.28
N PRO A 226 -8.68 9.73 10.63
CA PRO A 226 -8.80 11.19 10.63
C PRO A 226 -9.04 11.70 9.21
N LYS A 227 -9.89 12.73 9.09
CA LYS A 227 -10.16 13.41 7.82
C LYS A 227 -9.00 14.35 7.48
N LEU A 228 -7.94 13.82 6.88
CA LEU A 228 -6.80 14.60 6.42
C LEU A 228 -7.01 14.97 4.94
N LYS A 229 -7.36 16.24 4.67
CA LYS A 229 -7.45 16.76 3.30
C LYS A 229 -6.12 16.59 2.59
N SER A 230 -6.14 16.12 1.36
CA SER A 230 -4.95 16.00 0.51
C SER A 230 -5.27 16.34 -0.92
N THR A 231 -4.28 16.80 -1.65
CA THR A 231 -4.34 17.01 -3.10
C THR A 231 -3.50 15.95 -3.81
N GLN A 232 -3.84 15.68 -5.05
CA GLN A 232 -2.99 14.88 -5.91
C GLN A 232 -1.66 15.61 -6.13
N LYS A 233 -0.54 14.92 -5.93
CA LYS A 233 0.78 15.50 -6.11
C LYS A 233 1.03 15.77 -7.58
N LYS A 234 1.37 17.01 -7.94
CA LYS A 234 1.78 17.37 -9.31
C LYS A 234 3.02 16.58 -9.70
N ILE A 235 2.99 15.96 -10.87
CA ILE A 235 4.13 15.25 -11.44
C ILE A 235 5.06 16.26 -12.07
N ILE A 236 6.31 16.31 -11.60
CA ILE A 236 7.36 17.16 -12.15
C ILE A 236 8.20 16.32 -13.11
N PHE A 237 8.25 16.75 -14.35
CA PHE A 237 9.00 16.15 -15.46
C PHE A 237 9.45 17.24 -16.43
N LEU A 238 10.37 16.95 -17.31
CA LEU A 238 10.79 17.86 -18.39
C LEU A 238 9.97 17.59 -19.65
N THR A 239 9.41 18.66 -20.24
CA THR A 239 8.88 18.60 -21.60
C THR A 239 10.01 18.32 -22.59
N TRP A 240 9.65 17.97 -23.84
CA TRP A 240 10.66 17.69 -24.86
C TRP A 240 11.57 18.89 -25.11
N ASP A 241 11.01 20.10 -25.12
CA ASP A 241 11.77 21.34 -25.32
C ASP A 241 12.71 21.64 -24.15
N GLU A 242 12.27 21.44 -22.93
CA GLU A 242 13.11 21.60 -21.74
C GLU A 242 14.21 20.55 -21.68
N LEU A 243 13.92 19.31 -22.08
CA LEU A 243 14.92 18.24 -22.15
C LEU A 243 15.99 18.56 -23.18
N ASN A 244 15.62 19.11 -24.36
CA ASN A 244 16.53 19.55 -25.36
C ASN A 244 17.36 20.75 -24.89
N ARG A 245 16.74 21.74 -24.24
CA ARG A 245 17.49 22.87 -23.66
C ARG A 245 18.55 22.40 -22.66
N LEU A 246 18.20 21.47 -21.79
CA LEU A 246 19.14 20.88 -20.81
C LEU A 246 20.28 20.12 -21.51
N ARG A 247 19.97 19.36 -22.57
CA ARG A 247 20.93 18.56 -23.34
C ARG A 247 21.94 19.47 -24.06
N GLU A 248 21.46 20.56 -24.65
CA GLU A 248 22.27 21.46 -25.53
C GLU A 248 22.93 22.59 -24.74
N PHE A 249 22.60 22.74 -23.45
CA PHE A 249 23.17 23.78 -22.62
C PHE A 249 24.69 23.68 -22.55
N LYS A 250 25.38 24.78 -22.86
CA LYS A 250 26.84 24.86 -22.78
C LYS A 250 27.27 25.11 -21.35
N ILE A 251 27.76 24.05 -20.72
CA ILE A 251 28.23 24.09 -19.33
C ILE A 251 29.56 24.83 -19.26
N PRO A 252 29.72 25.82 -18.36
CA PRO A 252 31.00 26.53 -18.17
C PRO A 252 32.14 25.58 -17.79
N SER A 253 33.35 25.85 -18.28
CA SER A 253 34.53 24.98 -18.07
C SER A 253 34.91 24.77 -16.61
N ASN A 254 34.57 25.71 -15.73
CA ASN A 254 34.77 25.60 -14.28
C ASN A 254 33.74 24.76 -13.55
N LYS A 255 32.70 24.25 -14.25
CA LYS A 255 31.60 23.43 -13.68
C LYS A 255 31.47 22.04 -14.30
N GLN A 256 32.59 21.42 -14.67
CA GLN A 256 32.60 20.09 -15.33
C GLN A 256 31.82 18.99 -14.57
N ALA A 257 31.69 19.10 -13.24
CA ALA A 257 30.87 18.17 -12.48
C ALA A 257 29.39 18.13 -12.92
N LEU A 258 28.86 19.28 -13.39
CA LEU A 258 27.49 19.38 -13.92
C LEU A 258 27.30 18.60 -15.23
N GLU A 259 28.36 18.45 -16.02
CA GLU A 259 28.30 17.66 -17.26
C GLU A 259 28.04 16.20 -16.97
N ARG A 260 28.74 15.63 -15.96
CA ARG A 260 28.52 14.24 -15.53
C ARG A 260 27.10 14.05 -14.98
N VAL A 261 26.61 15.00 -14.20
CA VAL A 261 25.25 14.98 -13.67
C VAL A 261 24.21 15.07 -14.80
N ARG A 262 24.45 15.93 -15.80
CA ARG A 262 23.60 16.01 -16.99
C ARG A 262 23.51 14.68 -17.72
N ASP A 263 24.63 14.06 -18.00
CA ASP A 263 24.70 12.82 -18.77
C ASP A 263 23.97 11.68 -18.03
N VAL A 264 24.18 11.54 -16.72
CA VAL A 264 23.46 10.56 -15.89
C VAL A 264 21.95 10.83 -15.87
N PHE A 265 21.54 12.08 -15.73
CA PHE A 265 20.14 12.45 -15.71
C PHE A 265 19.47 12.25 -17.09
N LEU A 266 20.14 12.64 -18.17
CA LEU A 266 19.67 12.38 -19.54
C LEU A 266 19.54 10.87 -19.80
N PHE A 267 20.51 10.08 -19.33
CA PHE A 267 20.39 8.62 -19.42
C PHE A 267 19.14 8.09 -18.75
N GLN A 268 18.79 8.61 -17.56
CA GLN A 268 17.50 8.28 -16.92
C GLN A 268 16.29 8.76 -17.73
N CYS A 269 16.38 9.92 -18.37
CA CYS A 269 15.31 10.45 -19.23
C CYS A 269 15.09 9.61 -20.50
N PHE A 270 16.10 8.86 -20.95
CA PHE A 270 16.03 8.05 -22.17
C PHE A 270 15.90 6.55 -21.93
N THR A 271 16.02 6.08 -20.68
CA THR A 271 15.89 4.66 -20.31
C THR A 271 14.77 4.39 -19.30
N GLY A 272 14.33 5.41 -18.58
CA GLY A 272 13.34 5.26 -17.51
C GLY A 272 13.84 4.60 -16.23
N LEU A 273 15.13 4.26 -16.12
CA LEU A 273 15.73 3.65 -14.95
C LEU A 273 15.61 4.54 -13.71
N ARG A 274 15.45 3.92 -12.53
CA ARG A 274 15.55 4.64 -11.25
C ARG A 274 17.00 5.01 -10.97
N TYR A 275 17.22 6.04 -10.15
CA TYR A 275 18.57 6.42 -9.73
C TYR A 275 19.37 5.23 -9.17
N SER A 276 18.76 4.41 -8.30
CA SER A 276 19.42 3.23 -7.72
C SER A 276 19.87 2.22 -8.76
N ASP A 277 19.08 2.06 -9.83
CA ASP A 277 19.38 1.11 -10.89
C ASP A 277 20.52 1.64 -11.78
N VAL A 278 20.51 2.93 -12.11
CA VAL A 278 21.63 3.58 -12.83
C VAL A 278 22.91 3.60 -11.98
N PHE A 279 22.79 3.85 -10.66
CA PHE A 279 23.95 3.83 -9.75
C PHE A 279 24.65 2.49 -9.69
N ASN A 280 23.89 1.39 -9.82
CA ASN A 280 24.40 0.03 -9.77
C ASN A 280 24.61 -0.62 -11.15
N LEU A 281 24.32 0.09 -12.24
CA LEU A 281 24.44 -0.42 -13.60
C LEU A 281 25.89 -0.73 -13.94
N ARG A 282 26.15 -1.95 -14.37
CA ARG A 282 27.47 -2.48 -14.73
C ARG A 282 27.60 -2.68 -16.22
N ARG A 283 28.83 -2.77 -16.73
CA ARG A 283 29.07 -3.07 -18.15
C ARG A 283 28.51 -4.42 -18.57
N SER A 284 28.52 -5.39 -17.65
CA SER A 284 27.91 -6.70 -17.88
C SER A 284 26.42 -6.68 -18.15
N ASP A 285 25.72 -5.59 -17.73
CA ASP A 285 24.27 -5.46 -17.93
C ASP A 285 23.93 -4.87 -19.33
N ILE A 286 24.93 -4.37 -20.05
CA ILE A 286 24.77 -3.85 -21.42
C ILE A 286 24.94 -5.00 -22.41
N LYS A 287 23.87 -5.33 -23.12
CA LYS A 287 23.81 -6.45 -24.09
C LYS A 287 23.65 -5.94 -25.52
N GLY A 288 24.64 -5.23 -26.01
CA GLY A 288 24.62 -4.65 -27.37
C GLY A 288 23.61 -3.52 -27.51
N ASP A 289 22.40 -3.85 -27.91
CA ASP A 289 21.32 -2.89 -28.19
C ASP A 289 20.30 -2.71 -27.05
N HIS A 290 20.46 -3.42 -25.94
CA HIS A 290 19.57 -3.33 -24.79
C HIS A 290 20.32 -3.47 -23.44
N ILE A 291 19.63 -3.10 -22.37
CA ILE A 291 20.05 -3.28 -20.97
C ILE A 291 19.24 -4.42 -20.38
N GLU A 292 19.92 -5.37 -19.72
CA GLU A 292 19.30 -6.36 -18.86
C GLU A 292 19.66 -6.07 -17.40
N VAL A 293 18.68 -5.68 -16.59
CA VAL A 293 18.95 -5.28 -15.19
C VAL A 293 17.89 -5.83 -14.25
N THR A 294 18.32 -6.33 -13.10
CA THR A 294 17.42 -6.59 -11.97
C THR A 294 17.36 -5.35 -11.09
N THR A 295 16.16 -4.80 -10.93
CA THR A 295 15.96 -3.55 -10.19
C THR A 295 16.24 -3.71 -8.71
N VAL A 296 16.93 -2.74 -8.11
CA VAL A 296 17.32 -2.77 -6.69
C VAL A 296 16.11 -2.74 -5.75
N LYS A 297 15.05 -2.02 -6.12
CA LYS A 297 13.90 -1.77 -5.22
C LYS A 297 12.85 -2.86 -5.23
N THR A 298 12.60 -3.47 -6.37
CA THR A 298 11.47 -4.38 -6.57
C THR A 298 11.90 -5.77 -7.05
N SER A 299 13.21 -5.97 -7.27
CA SER A 299 13.79 -7.21 -7.79
C SER A 299 13.18 -7.69 -9.12
N ASP A 300 12.59 -6.75 -9.89
CA ASP A 300 12.06 -7.06 -11.22
C ASP A 300 13.21 -7.15 -12.22
N SER A 301 13.19 -8.15 -13.09
CA SER A 301 14.09 -8.22 -14.25
C SER A 301 13.52 -7.37 -15.38
N LEU A 302 14.28 -6.41 -15.87
CA LEU A 302 13.90 -5.50 -16.94
C LEU A 302 14.82 -5.68 -18.13
N ILE A 303 14.22 -5.63 -19.32
CA ILE A 303 14.91 -5.49 -20.60
C ILE A 303 14.50 -4.12 -21.17
N ILE A 304 15.49 -3.27 -21.43
CA ILE A 304 15.27 -1.88 -21.89
C ILE A 304 16.10 -1.67 -23.16
N GLU A 305 15.43 -1.49 -24.27
CA GLU A 305 16.09 -1.21 -25.54
C GLU A 305 16.76 0.15 -25.52
N LEU A 306 17.98 0.22 -26.05
CA LEU A 306 18.77 1.44 -26.12
C LEU A 306 18.42 2.24 -27.37
N ASN A 307 18.03 3.49 -27.18
CA ASN A 307 17.87 4.46 -28.26
C ASN A 307 19.21 5.21 -28.54
N ASN A 308 19.25 5.97 -29.63
CA ASN A 308 20.46 6.68 -30.04
C ASN A 308 21.03 7.61 -28.96
N HIS A 309 20.16 8.25 -28.15
CA HIS A 309 20.60 9.15 -27.07
C HIS A 309 21.26 8.40 -25.93
N SER A 310 20.66 7.30 -25.50
CA SER A 310 21.24 6.46 -24.43
C SER A 310 22.54 5.79 -24.90
N LYS A 311 22.60 5.32 -26.16
CA LYS A 311 23.84 4.77 -26.77
C LYS A 311 24.96 5.80 -26.81
N ALA A 312 24.68 7.01 -27.28
CA ALA A 312 25.68 8.07 -27.32
C ALA A 312 26.27 8.42 -25.94
N ILE A 313 25.45 8.38 -24.89
CA ILE A 313 25.94 8.58 -23.53
C ILE A 313 26.83 7.41 -23.08
N LEU A 314 26.43 6.16 -23.36
CA LEU A 314 27.24 4.98 -23.06
C LEU A 314 28.60 5.01 -23.80
N ASP A 315 28.57 5.38 -25.07
CA ASP A 315 29.78 5.49 -25.91
C ASP A 315 30.76 6.53 -25.38
N LYS A 316 30.25 7.67 -24.85
CA LYS A 316 31.08 8.71 -24.23
C LYS A 316 31.91 8.20 -23.06
N TYR A 317 31.39 7.21 -22.31
CA TYR A 317 32.03 6.66 -21.11
C TYR A 317 32.59 5.24 -21.30
N LYS A 318 32.58 4.68 -22.53
CA LYS A 318 32.97 3.30 -22.78
C LYS A 318 34.41 2.95 -22.35
N ASP A 319 35.34 3.92 -22.53
CA ASP A 319 36.77 3.74 -22.23
C ASP A 319 37.16 4.27 -20.83
N VAL A 320 36.20 4.81 -20.06
CA VAL A 320 36.42 5.35 -18.71
C VAL A 320 36.21 4.25 -17.69
N VAL A 321 37.24 3.93 -16.93
CA VAL A 321 37.15 2.91 -15.87
C VAL A 321 36.56 3.52 -14.60
N PHE A 322 35.46 2.94 -14.13
CA PHE A 322 34.83 3.29 -12.85
C PHE A 322 34.94 2.11 -11.86
N GLU A 323 34.90 2.43 -10.56
CA GLU A 323 34.85 1.40 -9.51
C GLU A 323 33.66 0.44 -9.71
N ASN A 324 33.87 -0.82 -9.37
CA ASN A 324 32.86 -1.89 -9.46
C ASN A 324 32.26 -2.08 -10.87
N ASP A 325 33.05 -1.82 -11.91
CA ASP A 325 32.66 -1.97 -13.33
C ASP A 325 31.41 -1.17 -13.73
N LYS A 326 31.18 -0.04 -13.07
CA LYS A 326 30.05 0.86 -13.37
C LYS A 326 30.18 1.44 -14.78
N VAL A 327 29.02 1.73 -15.36
CA VAL A 327 28.90 2.26 -16.72
C VAL A 327 29.01 3.78 -16.77
N LEU A 328 28.53 4.48 -15.73
CA LEU A 328 28.35 5.93 -15.70
C LEU A 328 28.95 6.55 -14.42
N PRO A 329 29.35 7.83 -14.46
CA PRO A 329 29.94 8.59 -13.34
C PRO A 329 28.87 9.03 -12.32
N VAL A 330 28.12 8.09 -11.74
CA VAL A 330 27.02 8.39 -10.82
C VAL A 330 27.56 8.76 -9.44
N ILE A 331 27.22 9.94 -8.94
CA ILE A 331 27.54 10.43 -7.59
C ILE A 331 26.37 10.19 -6.65
N THR A 332 26.51 10.51 -5.35
CA THR A 332 25.43 10.31 -4.36
C THR A 332 24.15 11.02 -4.75
N ASN A 333 22.99 10.44 -4.40
CA ASN A 333 21.68 10.97 -4.80
C ASN A 333 21.44 12.41 -4.35
N GLN A 334 21.90 12.76 -3.15
CA GLN A 334 21.77 14.13 -2.65
C GLN A 334 22.54 15.12 -3.54
N LYS A 335 23.83 14.85 -3.77
CA LYS A 335 24.64 15.71 -4.66
C LYS A 335 24.10 15.75 -6.08
N MET A 336 23.60 14.62 -6.60
CA MET A 336 22.92 14.59 -7.91
C MET A 336 21.73 15.55 -7.95
N ASN A 337 20.90 15.54 -6.91
CA ASN A 337 19.72 16.42 -6.84
C ASN A 337 20.13 17.90 -6.76
N ASP A 338 21.14 18.23 -5.97
CA ASP A 338 21.61 19.62 -5.81
C ASP A 338 22.20 20.16 -7.11
N TYR A 339 23.10 19.40 -7.73
CA TYR A 339 23.70 19.78 -9.01
C TYR A 339 22.70 19.78 -10.18
N LEU A 340 21.69 18.91 -10.17
CA LEU A 340 20.64 18.92 -11.17
C LEU A 340 19.80 20.19 -11.08
N LYS A 341 19.49 20.68 -9.89
CA LYS A 341 18.78 21.96 -9.70
C LYS A 341 19.61 23.12 -10.21
N GLU A 342 20.88 23.19 -9.85
CA GLU A 342 21.81 24.20 -10.32
C GLU A 342 21.90 24.19 -11.87
N LEU A 343 22.10 23.04 -12.47
CA LEU A 343 22.16 22.89 -13.92
C LEU A 343 20.87 23.32 -14.61
N ALA A 344 19.71 22.91 -14.05
CA ALA A 344 18.41 23.25 -14.63
C ALA A 344 18.08 24.75 -14.51
N GLU A 345 18.49 25.39 -13.41
CA GLU A 345 18.43 26.84 -13.26
C GLU A 345 19.24 27.55 -14.34
N MET A 346 20.49 27.15 -14.53
CA MET A 346 21.36 27.69 -15.54
C MET A 346 20.83 27.47 -16.97
N ALA A 347 20.12 26.35 -17.20
CA ALA A 347 19.49 26.04 -18.48
C ALA A 347 18.15 26.76 -18.71
N GLY A 348 17.72 27.62 -17.78
CA GLY A 348 16.46 28.37 -17.87
C GLY A 348 15.20 27.52 -17.77
N ILE A 349 15.21 26.49 -16.92
CA ILE A 349 14.03 25.67 -16.62
C ILE A 349 13.33 26.26 -15.40
N ASP A 350 12.79 27.43 -15.52
CA ASP A 350 12.30 28.30 -14.45
C ASP A 350 10.78 28.48 -14.44
N GLU A 351 10.02 27.77 -15.28
CA GLU A 351 8.56 27.84 -15.30
C GLU A 351 7.98 27.75 -13.88
N PRO A 352 7.10 28.70 -13.48
CA PRO A 352 6.51 28.69 -12.14
C PRO A 352 5.54 27.51 -11.97
N VAL A 353 5.79 26.67 -10.97
CA VAL A 353 4.98 25.51 -10.66
C VAL A 353 4.24 25.74 -9.35
N ARG A 354 2.92 25.83 -9.42
CA ARG A 354 2.07 25.87 -8.22
C ARG A 354 1.92 24.45 -7.63
N GLN A 355 2.28 24.31 -6.36
CA GLN A 355 2.07 23.12 -5.56
C GLN A 355 1.02 23.42 -4.46
N THR A 356 -0.10 22.73 -4.50
CA THR A 356 -1.15 22.84 -3.48
C THR A 356 -1.04 21.72 -2.49
N TYR A 357 -1.04 22.02 -1.20
CA TYR A 357 -1.09 21.03 -0.13
C TYR A 357 -1.90 21.56 1.07
N TYR A 358 -2.17 20.71 2.05
CA TYR A 358 -2.90 21.07 3.25
C TYR A 358 -2.06 20.85 4.50
N LYS A 359 -2.12 21.82 5.43
CA LYS A 359 -1.78 21.70 6.86
C LYS A 359 -3.10 21.80 7.64
N GLY A 360 -3.56 20.71 8.23
CA GLY A 360 -4.91 20.67 8.81
C GLY A 360 -6.00 21.01 7.79
N ASN A 361 -6.75 22.06 8.04
CA ASN A 361 -7.78 22.58 7.11
C ASN A 361 -7.28 23.71 6.20
N GLU A 362 -6.11 24.26 6.49
CA GLU A 362 -5.52 25.34 5.73
C GLU A 362 -4.98 24.83 4.39
N ARG A 363 -5.42 25.47 3.31
CA ARG A 363 -4.89 25.25 1.99
C ARG A 363 -3.70 26.16 1.77
N ILE A 364 -2.57 25.59 1.38
CA ILE A 364 -1.34 26.33 1.07
C ILE A 364 -1.04 26.12 -0.41
N ASP A 365 -0.93 27.23 -1.13
CA ASP A 365 -0.50 27.28 -2.51
C ASP A 365 0.92 27.86 -2.56
N ASP A 366 1.88 27.02 -2.90
CA ASP A 366 3.30 27.34 -2.96
C ASP A 366 3.73 27.39 -4.43
N VAL A 367 4.28 28.50 -4.88
CA VAL A 367 4.74 28.68 -6.25
C VAL A 367 6.26 28.67 -6.27
N THR A 368 6.82 27.67 -6.92
CA THR A 368 8.25 27.41 -6.95
C THR A 368 8.72 27.25 -8.38
N PRO A 369 9.88 27.81 -8.80
CA PRO A 369 10.41 27.57 -10.14
C PRO A 369 10.71 26.09 -10.35
N LYS A 370 10.47 25.58 -11.55
CA LYS A 370 10.50 24.16 -11.88
C LYS A 370 11.84 23.50 -11.57
N TYR A 371 12.95 24.21 -11.81
CA TYR A 371 14.30 23.69 -11.49
C TYR A 371 14.45 23.30 -10.02
N ALA A 372 13.89 24.08 -9.08
CA ALA A 372 13.97 23.81 -7.65
C ALA A 372 13.23 22.54 -7.21
N LEU A 373 12.29 22.07 -8.03
CA LEU A 373 11.49 20.87 -7.81
C LEU A 373 12.07 19.61 -8.47
N LEU A 374 13.13 19.78 -9.30
CA LEU A 374 13.76 18.65 -9.97
C LEU A 374 14.59 17.81 -9.00
N GLY A 375 14.61 16.53 -9.27
CA GLY A 375 15.45 15.54 -8.63
C GLY A 375 15.61 14.33 -9.54
N THR A 376 16.48 13.43 -9.22
CA THR A 376 16.79 12.26 -10.06
C THR A 376 15.57 11.47 -10.50
N HIS A 377 14.53 11.39 -9.66
CA HIS A 377 13.28 10.73 -10.04
C HIS A 377 12.51 11.44 -11.16
N ALA A 378 12.77 12.73 -11.38
CA ALA A 378 12.18 13.46 -12.51
C ALA A 378 12.66 12.89 -13.87
N GLY A 379 13.88 12.32 -13.95
CA GLY A 379 14.36 11.67 -15.18
C GLY A 379 13.45 10.53 -15.63
N ARG A 380 13.11 9.64 -14.71
CA ARG A 380 12.15 8.53 -14.98
C ARG A 380 10.75 9.03 -15.33
N ARG A 381 10.28 10.09 -14.68
CA ARG A 381 8.98 10.71 -15.00
C ARG A 381 9.00 11.34 -16.38
N THR A 382 10.10 12.00 -16.75
CA THR A 382 10.33 12.57 -18.07
C THR A 382 10.26 11.49 -19.16
N PHE A 383 10.92 10.34 -18.93
CA PHE A 383 10.82 9.20 -19.83
C PHE A 383 9.38 8.76 -20.03
N ILE A 384 8.65 8.53 -18.92
CA ILE A 384 7.28 8.01 -18.98
C ILE A 384 6.35 9.01 -19.71
N CYS A 385 6.35 10.29 -19.29
CA CYS A 385 5.47 11.29 -19.89
C CYS A 385 5.74 11.49 -21.39
N ASN A 386 7.02 11.59 -21.77
CA ASN A 386 7.40 11.81 -23.16
C ASN A 386 7.15 10.55 -24.01
N ALA A 387 7.41 9.34 -23.51
CA ALA A 387 7.10 8.10 -24.21
C ALA A 387 5.59 7.95 -24.50
N LEU A 388 4.75 8.23 -23.51
CA LEU A 388 3.30 8.21 -23.67
C LEU A 388 2.81 9.32 -24.62
N ALA A 389 3.39 10.53 -24.54
CA ALA A 389 3.09 11.62 -25.46
C ALA A 389 3.46 11.30 -26.91
N LEU A 390 4.52 10.54 -27.15
CA LEU A 390 4.89 9.99 -28.47
C LEU A 390 3.94 8.90 -28.96
N GLY A 391 2.96 8.46 -28.16
CA GLY A 391 2.00 7.43 -28.53
C GLY A 391 2.45 6.01 -28.21
N ILE A 392 3.56 5.82 -27.49
CA ILE A 392 3.99 4.48 -27.07
C ILE A 392 2.93 3.92 -26.08
N PRO A 393 2.44 2.69 -26.32
CA PRO A 393 1.40 2.10 -25.46
C PRO A 393 1.84 2.02 -24.00
N PRO A 394 0.96 2.36 -23.03
CA PRO A 394 1.29 2.31 -21.60
C PRO A 394 1.86 0.97 -21.14
N GLN A 395 1.39 -0.14 -21.70
CA GLN A 395 1.86 -1.49 -21.38
C GLN A 395 3.35 -1.71 -21.75
N VAL A 396 3.82 -1.09 -22.83
CA VAL A 396 5.24 -1.12 -23.24
C VAL A 396 6.06 -0.30 -22.27
N VAL A 397 5.61 0.94 -21.95
CA VAL A 397 6.29 1.81 -20.97
C VAL A 397 6.35 1.14 -19.59
N MET A 398 5.30 0.42 -19.19
CA MET A 398 5.28 -0.34 -17.93
C MET A 398 6.34 -1.45 -17.90
N LYS A 399 6.56 -2.17 -19.02
CA LYS A 399 7.62 -3.19 -19.12
C LYS A 399 9.01 -2.58 -18.92
N TRP A 400 9.32 -1.49 -19.60
CA TRP A 400 10.62 -0.79 -19.45
C TRP A 400 10.85 -0.23 -18.06
N THR A 401 9.78 0.17 -17.41
CA THR A 401 9.85 0.83 -16.11
C THR A 401 9.57 -0.11 -14.92
N GLY A 402 9.15 -1.36 -15.14
CA GLY A 402 8.81 -2.29 -14.06
C GLY A 402 7.62 -1.79 -13.21
N HIS A 403 6.57 -1.27 -13.85
CA HIS A 403 5.32 -0.97 -13.17
C HIS A 403 4.36 -2.16 -13.31
N SER A 404 3.99 -2.75 -12.19
CA SER A 404 3.04 -3.88 -12.15
C SER A 404 1.58 -3.45 -12.09
N ASP A 405 1.30 -2.22 -11.60
CA ASP A 405 -0.06 -1.71 -11.44
C ASP A 405 -0.34 -0.55 -12.41
N TYR A 406 -1.36 -0.73 -13.24
CA TYR A 406 -1.85 0.29 -14.18
C TYR A 406 -2.31 1.58 -13.48
N LYS A 407 -2.80 1.49 -12.23
CA LYS A 407 -3.16 2.67 -11.44
C LYS A 407 -1.98 3.60 -11.21
N ALA A 408 -0.76 3.05 -11.12
CA ALA A 408 0.45 3.85 -10.98
C ALA A 408 0.78 4.63 -12.25
N MET A 409 0.32 4.17 -13.43
CA MET A 409 0.52 4.83 -14.73
C MET A 409 -0.52 5.89 -15.03
N LYS A 410 -1.74 5.77 -14.48
CA LYS A 410 -2.85 6.68 -14.78
C LYS A 410 -2.49 8.17 -14.72
N PRO A 411 -1.79 8.70 -13.68
CA PRO A 411 -1.44 10.12 -13.63
C PRO A 411 -0.52 10.58 -14.77
N TYR A 412 0.27 9.68 -15.34
CA TYR A 412 1.15 9.97 -16.48
C TYR A 412 0.37 9.92 -17.80
N ILE A 413 -0.60 9.03 -17.91
CA ILE A 413 -1.48 8.92 -19.08
C ILE A 413 -2.32 10.18 -19.19
N ASP A 414 -2.93 10.64 -18.07
CA ASP A 414 -3.71 11.86 -18.04
C ASP A 414 -2.89 13.07 -18.55
N ILE A 415 -1.62 13.20 -18.12
CA ILE A 415 -0.70 14.25 -18.60
C ILE A 415 -0.40 14.11 -20.11
N ALA A 416 -0.16 12.88 -20.57
CA ALA A 416 0.15 12.64 -21.98
C ALA A 416 -1.07 12.93 -22.88
N ASP A 417 -2.26 12.69 -22.41
CA ASP A 417 -3.49 13.03 -23.14
C ASP A 417 -3.70 14.53 -23.24
N ASP A 418 -3.36 15.31 -22.20
CA ASP A 418 -3.36 16.78 -22.26
C ASP A 418 -2.35 17.30 -23.31
N ILE A 419 -1.15 16.72 -23.38
CA ILE A 419 -0.14 17.06 -24.38
C ILE A 419 -0.65 16.73 -25.79
N LYS A 420 -1.30 15.59 -26.00
CA LYS A 420 -1.89 15.19 -27.27
C LYS A 420 -3.06 16.07 -27.67
N ALA A 421 -3.93 16.47 -26.74
CA ALA A 421 -5.04 17.40 -27.01
C ALA A 421 -4.52 18.74 -27.51
N ASN A 422 -3.44 19.27 -26.91
CA ASN A 422 -2.76 20.47 -27.40
C ASN A 422 -2.16 20.28 -28.79
N ALA A 423 -1.68 19.07 -29.12
CA ALA A 423 -1.19 18.76 -30.47
C ALA A 423 -2.31 18.70 -31.51
N MET A 424 -3.53 18.27 -31.13
CA MET A 424 -4.67 18.24 -32.03
C MET A 424 -5.06 19.64 -32.54
N SER A 425 -4.84 20.69 -31.73
CA SER A 425 -5.08 22.06 -32.14
C SER A 425 -4.27 22.51 -33.37
N LYS A 426 -3.16 21.82 -33.65
CA LYS A 426 -2.33 22.05 -34.85
C LYS A 426 -3.04 21.67 -36.16
N PHE A 427 -4.00 20.73 -36.10
CA PHE A 427 -4.82 20.42 -37.26
C PHE A 427 -5.74 21.58 -37.69
N ASN A 428 -6.04 22.49 -36.76
CA ASN A 428 -6.86 23.69 -37.09
C ASN A 428 -6.06 24.77 -37.87
N GLN A 429 -4.78 24.52 -38.11
CA GLN A 429 -3.88 25.44 -38.86
C GLN A 429 -3.67 25.01 -40.33
N ILE A 430 -4.25 23.90 -40.72
CA ILE A 430 -4.31 23.37 -42.07
C ILE A 430 -5.63 23.80 -42.72
#